data_2be2e42a2ff696095a09d0f485a7832d
#
_entry.id   2be2e42a2ff696095a09d0f485a7832d
#
_cell.length_a   1.000
_cell.length_b   1.000
_cell.length_c   1.000
_cell.angle_alpha   90.00
_cell.angle_beta   90.00
_cell.angle_gamma   90.00
#
_symmetry.space_group_name_H-M   'P 1'
#
loop_
_entity.id
_entity.type
_entity.pdbx_description
1 polymer ?
#
loop_
_entity_poly.entity_id
_entity_poly.type
_entity_poly.pdbx_seq_one_letter_code
_entity_poly.pdbx_strand_id
1 'polypeptide(L)'
;MLENMNWCDIIGIGCDNMALPKIMFKEMTLQENIDVIKWAYFENNGALSVHDFTIKCFPQLANLDTNLSRDEIYKVIEEVVTNDYNKHKHRIKSETERYNTLWEQYNDSYFKALSSYLKIEWPNNLKEISATVGLIPVCPRYLDNFSFSITIGVDDSKLLEVCAHETLHFLWFEKWKQIHPETPRREYDSPYLVWQYSEMVTDPILNNKPFSTMFEFDERGYDSFYELEDDSSKVMDKLRNIYSKDISIEEKMNEGFNYINRVLNKDKDERIAKK
;
A
#
# COMPACT_ATOMS: atom_id res chain seq x y z
N MET A 1 -28.73 -28.26 0.81
CA MET A 1 -29.12 -27.77 -0.54
C MET A 1 -28.83 -26.27 -0.65
N LEU A 2 -27.57 -25.83 -0.36
CA LEU A 2 -27.10 -24.45 -0.47
C LEU A 2 -25.67 -24.40 -1.07
N GLU A 3 -25.22 -25.47 -1.73
CA GLU A 3 -23.82 -25.64 -2.13
C GLU A 3 -23.47 -25.11 -3.53
N ASN A 4 -24.38 -24.45 -4.26
CA ASN A 4 -24.10 -23.96 -5.60
C ASN A 4 -24.74 -22.59 -5.93
N MET A 5 -24.95 -21.72 -4.95
CA MET A 5 -25.36 -20.35 -5.27
C MET A 5 -24.10 -19.49 -5.53
N ASN A 6 -24.00 -18.99 -6.73
CA ASN A 6 -22.94 -18.07 -7.13
C ASN A 6 -23.09 -16.74 -6.35
N TRP A 7 -22.00 -16.18 -5.83
CA TRP A 7 -22.02 -14.94 -5.04
C TRP A 7 -22.71 -13.77 -5.78
N CYS A 8 -22.71 -13.78 -7.11
CA CYS A 8 -23.40 -12.78 -7.94
C CYS A 8 -24.93 -12.83 -7.78
N ASP A 9 -25.51 -14.01 -7.49
CA ASP A 9 -26.95 -14.18 -7.32
C ASP A 9 -27.45 -13.65 -5.98
N ILE A 10 -26.53 -13.52 -4.98
CA ILE A 10 -26.88 -13.06 -3.63
C ILE A 10 -26.93 -11.53 -3.55
N ILE A 11 -26.17 -10.84 -4.37
CA ILE A 11 -26.06 -9.36 -4.30
C ILE A 11 -26.74 -8.61 -5.47
N GLY A 12 -27.40 -9.33 -6.38
CA GLY A 12 -28.25 -8.74 -7.44
C GLY A 12 -27.53 -7.83 -8.44
N ILE A 13 -26.20 -7.95 -8.57
CA ILE A 13 -25.40 -7.20 -9.55
C ILE A 13 -25.25 -8.09 -10.77
N GLY A 14 -25.70 -7.60 -11.94
CA GLY A 14 -25.54 -8.28 -13.21
C GLY A 14 -24.06 -8.61 -13.46
N CYS A 15 -23.77 -9.90 -13.63
CA CYS A 15 -22.44 -10.38 -13.98
C CYS A 15 -22.17 -10.10 -15.46
N ASP A 16 -22.09 -8.82 -15.84
CA ASP A 16 -21.47 -8.49 -17.11
C ASP A 16 -19.96 -8.73 -16.98
N ASN A 17 -19.37 -9.34 -18.01
CA ASN A 17 -17.97 -9.79 -18.11
C ASN A 17 -16.98 -8.62 -17.93
N MET A 18 -16.87 -8.05 -16.73
CA MET A 18 -15.82 -7.11 -16.42
C MET A 18 -14.48 -7.84 -16.42
N ALA A 19 -13.61 -7.47 -17.33
CA ALA A 19 -12.24 -7.96 -17.32
C ALA A 19 -11.51 -7.34 -16.13
N LEU A 20 -11.34 -8.12 -15.06
CA LEU A 20 -10.55 -7.71 -13.90
C LEU A 20 -9.07 -7.61 -14.27
N PRO A 21 -8.33 -6.66 -13.72
CA PRO A 21 -6.89 -6.64 -13.88
C PRO A 21 -6.26 -7.85 -13.18
N LYS A 22 -5.03 -8.18 -13.59
CA LYS A 22 -4.22 -9.20 -12.91
C LYS A 22 -2.95 -8.58 -12.36
N ILE A 23 -2.58 -8.94 -11.13
CA ILE A 23 -1.23 -8.64 -10.66
C ILE A 23 -0.26 -9.59 -11.38
N MET A 24 0.74 -9.00 -12.01
CA MET A 24 1.83 -9.72 -12.68
C MET A 24 3.15 -9.38 -12.00
N PHE A 25 3.68 -10.36 -11.25
CA PHE A 25 4.98 -10.20 -10.63
C PHE A 25 6.09 -10.40 -11.66
N LYS A 26 7.06 -9.48 -11.66
CA LYS A 26 8.21 -9.44 -12.56
C LYS A 26 9.49 -9.27 -11.75
N GLU A 27 10.56 -9.89 -12.20
CA GLU A 27 11.88 -9.68 -11.59
C GLU A 27 12.32 -8.23 -11.77
N MET A 28 12.68 -7.57 -10.69
CA MET A 28 13.31 -6.25 -10.74
C MET A 28 14.72 -6.40 -11.30
N THR A 29 15.05 -5.63 -12.33
CA THR A 29 16.37 -5.61 -12.92
C THR A 29 17.42 -5.09 -11.93
N LEU A 30 18.72 -5.35 -12.21
CA LEU A 30 19.80 -4.78 -11.41
C LEU A 30 19.71 -3.24 -11.34
N GLN A 31 19.44 -2.58 -12.47
CA GLN A 31 19.35 -1.11 -12.50
C GLN A 31 18.19 -0.59 -11.66
N GLU A 32 17.02 -1.21 -11.75
CA GLU A 32 15.87 -0.83 -10.92
C GLU A 32 16.14 -1.01 -9.43
N ASN A 33 16.80 -2.12 -9.01
CA ASN A 33 17.24 -2.30 -7.63
C ASN A 33 18.19 -1.18 -7.19
N ILE A 34 19.17 -0.81 -8.02
CA ILE A 34 20.12 0.27 -7.73
C ILE A 34 19.37 1.62 -7.58
N ASP A 35 18.46 1.93 -8.48
CA ASP A 35 17.75 3.21 -8.48
C ASP A 35 16.83 3.36 -7.26
N VAL A 36 16.12 2.29 -6.90
CA VAL A 36 15.28 2.28 -5.69
C VAL A 36 16.14 2.45 -4.42
N ILE A 37 17.28 1.77 -4.30
CA ILE A 37 18.15 1.90 -3.12
C ILE A 37 18.81 3.28 -3.07
N LYS A 38 19.20 3.87 -4.20
CA LYS A 38 19.67 5.27 -4.25
C LYS A 38 18.61 6.23 -3.75
N TRP A 39 17.36 6.09 -4.18
CA TRP A 39 16.25 6.89 -3.67
C TRP A 39 16.06 6.66 -2.16
N ALA A 40 15.92 5.41 -1.74
CA ALA A 40 15.63 5.01 -0.37
C ALA A 40 16.71 5.46 0.63
N TYR A 41 17.96 5.46 0.23
CA TYR A 41 19.07 5.90 1.07
C TYR A 41 18.98 7.39 1.45
N PHE A 42 18.45 8.23 0.56
CA PHE A 42 18.31 9.68 0.81
C PHE A 42 16.91 10.09 1.28
N GLU A 43 15.98 9.14 1.35
CA GLU A 43 14.60 9.43 1.74
C GLU A 43 14.44 9.44 3.26
N ASN A 44 14.25 10.64 3.81
CA ASN A 44 14.07 10.87 5.25
C ASN A 44 12.75 11.59 5.56
N ASN A 45 11.81 11.60 4.63
CA ASN A 45 10.56 12.31 4.78
C ASN A 45 9.47 11.43 5.39
N GLY A 46 8.95 11.80 6.55
CA GLY A 46 7.74 11.25 7.10
C GLY A 46 7.89 10.40 8.37
N ALA A 47 6.83 9.68 8.70
CA ALA A 47 6.72 8.85 9.89
C ALA A 47 7.61 7.58 9.85
N LEU A 48 8.11 7.22 8.68
CA LEU A 48 9.06 6.13 8.47
C LEU A 48 10.37 6.70 7.93
N SER A 49 11.46 6.42 8.63
CA SER A 49 12.79 6.63 8.07
C SER A 49 13.10 5.52 7.07
N VAL A 50 12.79 5.77 5.80
CA VAL A 50 13.14 4.83 4.70
C VAL A 50 14.64 4.59 4.67
N HIS A 51 15.43 5.61 5.01
CA HIS A 51 16.87 5.51 5.19
C HIS A 51 17.25 4.44 6.24
N ASP A 52 16.62 4.44 7.43
CA ASP A 52 16.95 3.47 8.48
C ASP A 52 16.60 2.03 8.07
N PHE A 53 15.51 1.83 7.34
CA PHE A 53 15.19 0.53 6.74
C PHE A 53 16.22 0.12 5.69
N THR A 54 16.66 1.07 4.86
CA THR A 54 17.71 0.80 3.85
C THR A 54 19.00 0.35 4.51
N ILE A 55 19.44 1.02 5.57
CA ILE A 55 20.65 0.63 6.32
C ILE A 55 20.48 -0.74 7.00
N LYS A 56 19.28 -1.08 7.49
CA LYS A 56 19.02 -2.42 8.05
C LYS A 56 19.13 -3.51 6.98
N CYS A 57 18.63 -3.25 5.76
CA CYS A 57 18.74 -4.20 4.65
C CYS A 57 20.17 -4.26 4.07
N PHE A 58 20.88 -3.14 4.06
CA PHE A 58 22.23 -2.99 3.52
C PHE A 58 23.16 -2.39 4.59
N PRO A 59 23.60 -3.18 5.59
CA PRO A 59 24.43 -2.66 6.69
C PRO A 59 25.75 -2.04 6.24
N GLN A 60 26.24 -2.40 5.05
CA GLN A 60 27.45 -1.85 4.44
C GLN A 60 27.31 -0.33 4.16
N LEU A 61 26.08 0.19 4.05
CA LEU A 61 25.78 1.59 3.82
C LEU A 61 25.67 2.43 5.12
N ALA A 62 25.73 1.79 6.29
CA ALA A 62 25.46 2.45 7.57
C ALA A 62 26.52 3.47 8.02
N ASN A 63 27.78 3.25 7.64
CA ASN A 63 28.93 4.03 8.11
C ASN A 63 29.68 4.70 6.96
N LEU A 64 28.97 5.20 5.97
CA LEU A 64 29.60 5.98 4.91
C LEU A 64 30.13 7.30 5.47
N ASP A 65 31.32 7.72 5.00
CA ASP A 65 31.92 9.00 5.40
C ASP A 65 30.97 10.14 5.02
N THR A 66 30.65 10.98 6.00
CA THR A 66 29.76 12.15 5.83
C THR A 66 30.33 13.22 4.89
N ASN A 67 31.62 13.14 4.57
CA ASN A 67 32.26 14.04 3.61
C ASN A 67 32.15 13.56 2.16
N LEU A 68 31.64 12.37 1.90
CA LEU A 68 31.44 11.87 0.54
C LEU A 68 30.41 12.74 -0.21
N SER A 69 30.71 13.06 -1.44
CA SER A 69 29.73 13.64 -2.35
C SER A 69 28.61 12.63 -2.66
N ARG A 70 27.48 13.14 -3.12
CA ARG A 70 26.35 12.27 -3.51
C ARG A 70 26.74 11.27 -4.60
N ASP A 71 27.58 11.65 -5.53
CA ASP A 71 28.06 10.77 -6.60
C ASP A 71 28.98 9.65 -6.08
N GLU A 72 29.80 9.94 -5.07
CA GLU A 72 30.61 8.92 -4.40
C GLU A 72 29.75 7.93 -3.63
N ILE A 73 28.74 8.41 -2.90
CA ILE A 73 27.75 7.56 -2.23
C ILE A 73 27.02 6.68 -3.25
N TYR A 74 26.61 7.22 -4.38
CA TYR A 74 25.95 6.45 -5.45
C TYR A 74 26.82 5.31 -5.98
N LYS A 75 28.12 5.51 -6.13
CA LYS A 75 29.06 4.44 -6.54
C LYS A 75 29.14 3.33 -5.50
N VAL A 76 29.17 3.70 -4.23
CA VAL A 76 29.16 2.68 -3.14
C VAL A 76 27.86 1.90 -3.14
N ILE A 77 26.72 2.57 -3.31
CA ILE A 77 25.42 1.90 -3.42
C ILE A 77 25.38 0.95 -4.61
N GLU A 78 25.85 1.39 -5.78
CA GLU A 78 25.93 0.55 -6.98
C GLU A 78 26.75 -0.73 -6.74
N GLU A 79 27.91 -0.61 -6.11
CA GLU A 79 28.76 -1.76 -5.78
C GLU A 79 28.08 -2.72 -4.80
N VAL A 80 27.54 -2.21 -3.70
CA VAL A 80 26.85 -3.00 -2.67
C VAL A 80 25.65 -3.73 -3.25
N VAL A 81 24.78 -2.99 -3.95
CA VAL A 81 23.55 -3.57 -4.54
C VAL A 81 23.88 -4.58 -5.64
N THR A 82 24.90 -4.30 -6.49
CA THR A 82 25.33 -5.24 -7.52
C THR A 82 25.81 -6.56 -6.90
N ASN A 83 26.60 -6.47 -5.83
CA ASN A 83 27.09 -7.67 -5.14
C ASN A 83 25.92 -8.48 -4.54
N ASP A 84 24.97 -7.83 -3.89
CA ASP A 84 23.82 -8.51 -3.28
C ASP A 84 22.83 -9.03 -4.32
N TYR A 85 22.59 -8.29 -5.41
CA TYR A 85 21.78 -8.76 -6.53
C TYR A 85 22.33 -10.05 -7.13
N ASN A 86 23.65 -10.11 -7.39
CA ASN A 86 24.29 -11.29 -7.95
C ASN A 86 24.16 -12.50 -7.02
N LYS A 87 24.22 -12.32 -5.69
CA LYS A 87 24.01 -13.40 -4.71
C LYS A 87 22.57 -13.89 -4.71
N HIS A 88 21.59 -12.99 -4.91
CA HIS A 88 20.17 -13.27 -4.74
C HIS A 88 19.40 -13.44 -6.04
N LYS A 89 20.01 -13.31 -7.20
CA LYS A 89 19.34 -13.35 -8.50
C LYS A 89 18.45 -14.59 -8.70
N HIS A 90 18.94 -15.77 -8.32
CA HIS A 90 18.12 -17.00 -8.41
C HIS A 90 16.93 -16.98 -7.44
N ARG A 91 17.10 -16.38 -6.27
CA ARG A 91 16.03 -16.23 -5.30
C ARG A 91 15.00 -15.23 -5.78
N ILE A 92 15.39 -14.09 -6.36
CA ILE A 92 14.47 -13.13 -6.96
C ILE A 92 13.57 -13.85 -7.98
N LYS A 93 14.14 -14.66 -8.86
CA LYS A 93 13.39 -15.43 -9.84
C LYS A 93 12.39 -16.39 -9.18
N SER A 94 12.86 -17.24 -8.26
CA SER A 94 11.98 -18.23 -7.60
C SER A 94 10.88 -17.59 -6.75
N GLU A 95 11.18 -16.48 -6.08
CA GLU A 95 10.15 -15.72 -5.34
C GLU A 95 9.13 -15.08 -6.29
N THR A 96 9.57 -14.54 -7.43
CA THR A 96 8.65 -14.00 -8.45
C THR A 96 7.67 -15.06 -8.96
N GLU A 97 8.15 -16.27 -9.24
CA GLU A 97 7.32 -17.41 -9.65
C GLU A 97 6.34 -17.81 -8.54
N ARG A 98 6.82 -17.88 -7.30
CA ARG A 98 5.99 -18.20 -6.11
C ARG A 98 4.90 -17.15 -5.90
N TYR A 99 5.23 -15.85 -5.98
CA TYR A 99 4.29 -14.74 -5.79
C TYR A 99 3.17 -14.77 -6.84
N ASN A 100 3.50 -14.99 -8.12
CA ASN A 100 2.51 -15.17 -9.17
C ASN A 100 1.56 -16.34 -8.85
N THR A 101 2.11 -17.50 -8.48
CA THR A 101 1.33 -18.72 -8.18
C THR A 101 0.41 -18.54 -6.98
N LEU A 102 0.87 -17.87 -5.93
CA LEU A 102 0.06 -17.67 -4.74
C LEU A 102 -1.06 -16.64 -5.00
N TRP A 103 -0.73 -15.48 -5.57
CA TRP A 103 -1.72 -14.43 -5.77
C TRP A 103 -2.81 -14.81 -6.79
N GLU A 104 -2.48 -15.60 -7.79
CA GLU A 104 -3.46 -16.07 -8.78
C GLU A 104 -4.69 -16.73 -8.13
N GLN A 105 -4.53 -17.36 -6.99
CA GLN A 105 -5.62 -18.02 -6.25
C GLN A 105 -6.64 -17.02 -5.66
N TYR A 106 -6.22 -15.78 -5.42
CA TYR A 106 -7.03 -14.73 -4.78
C TYR A 106 -7.44 -13.60 -5.72
N ASN A 107 -6.74 -13.41 -6.83
CA ASN A 107 -6.86 -12.26 -7.72
C ASN A 107 -8.32 -11.88 -8.02
N ASP A 108 -9.07 -12.80 -8.61
CA ASP A 108 -10.43 -12.50 -9.08
C ASP A 108 -11.42 -12.28 -7.94
N SER A 109 -11.32 -13.10 -6.88
CA SER A 109 -12.20 -12.99 -5.72
C SER A 109 -11.97 -11.68 -4.97
N TYR A 110 -10.71 -11.30 -4.77
CA TYR A 110 -10.35 -10.07 -4.09
C TYR A 110 -10.74 -8.83 -4.92
N PHE A 111 -10.42 -8.78 -6.21
CA PHE A 111 -10.73 -7.61 -7.03
C PHE A 111 -12.24 -7.40 -7.25
N LYS A 112 -13.02 -8.48 -7.35
CA LYS A 112 -14.49 -8.40 -7.31
C LYS A 112 -15.00 -7.84 -6.00
N ALA A 113 -14.49 -8.36 -4.89
CA ALA A 113 -14.87 -7.90 -3.57
C ALA A 113 -14.53 -6.43 -3.37
N LEU A 114 -13.34 -5.98 -3.81
CA LEU A 114 -12.89 -4.61 -3.68
C LEU A 114 -13.75 -3.64 -4.51
N SER A 115 -14.04 -3.98 -5.77
CA SER A 115 -14.97 -3.20 -6.60
C SER A 115 -16.35 -3.10 -5.97
N SER A 116 -16.87 -4.22 -5.47
CA SER A 116 -18.18 -4.28 -4.81
C SER A 116 -18.21 -3.44 -3.52
N TYR A 117 -17.15 -3.49 -2.72
CA TYR A 117 -17.05 -2.74 -1.47
C TYR A 117 -16.96 -1.24 -1.70
N LEU A 118 -16.08 -0.80 -2.61
CA LEU A 118 -15.87 0.60 -2.93
C LEU A 118 -16.92 1.18 -3.88
N LYS A 119 -17.82 0.34 -4.45
CA LYS A 119 -18.83 0.74 -5.42
C LYS A 119 -18.22 1.49 -6.62
N ILE A 120 -17.14 0.95 -7.15
CA ILE A 120 -16.44 1.47 -8.32
C ILE A 120 -15.85 0.31 -9.14
N GLU A 121 -15.88 0.44 -10.45
CA GLU A 121 -15.28 -0.53 -11.37
C GLU A 121 -13.81 -0.22 -11.62
N TRP A 122 -13.02 -1.27 -11.85
CA TRP A 122 -11.66 -1.10 -12.34
C TRP A 122 -11.66 -0.42 -13.73
N PRO A 123 -10.66 0.44 -14.03
CA PRO A 123 -10.57 1.06 -15.35
C PRO A 123 -10.56 0.01 -16.45
N ASN A 124 -11.46 0.15 -17.44
CA ASN A 124 -11.66 -0.85 -18.51
C ASN A 124 -10.40 -1.16 -19.34
N ASN A 125 -9.48 -0.22 -19.42
CA ASN A 125 -8.19 -0.36 -20.10
C ASN A 125 -7.09 -0.98 -19.23
N LEU A 126 -7.30 -1.10 -17.92
CA LEU A 126 -6.34 -1.72 -17.00
C LEU A 126 -6.46 -3.24 -17.08
N LYS A 127 -5.50 -3.88 -17.70
CA LYS A 127 -5.43 -5.34 -17.80
C LYS A 127 -4.45 -5.96 -16.83
N GLU A 128 -3.45 -5.19 -16.41
CA GLU A 128 -2.34 -5.64 -15.59
C GLU A 128 -1.98 -4.59 -14.55
N ILE A 129 -1.74 -5.05 -13.32
CA ILE A 129 -1.06 -4.30 -12.27
C ILE A 129 0.34 -4.92 -12.16
N SER A 130 1.37 -4.14 -12.47
CA SER A 130 2.74 -4.63 -12.45
C SER A 130 3.30 -4.60 -11.03
N ALA A 131 3.79 -5.75 -10.52
CA ALA A 131 4.46 -5.84 -9.24
C ALA A 131 5.92 -6.27 -9.46
N THR A 132 6.90 -5.42 -9.14
CA THR A 132 8.31 -5.76 -9.30
C THR A 132 8.89 -6.34 -8.01
N VAL A 133 9.61 -7.46 -8.13
CA VAL A 133 10.18 -8.23 -7.01
C VAL A 133 11.69 -8.00 -6.95
N GLY A 134 12.18 -7.45 -5.83
CA GLY A 134 13.59 -7.06 -5.72
C GLY A 134 14.15 -7.03 -4.30
N LEU A 135 15.35 -6.45 -4.18
CA LEU A 135 16.05 -6.22 -2.92
C LEU A 135 15.70 -4.84 -2.36
N ILE A 136 14.47 -4.63 -1.98
CA ILE A 136 13.98 -3.32 -1.59
C ILE A 136 13.64 -3.26 -0.09
N PRO A 137 13.92 -2.13 0.59
CA PRO A 137 13.66 -1.98 2.03
C PRO A 137 12.19 -1.70 2.36
N VAL A 138 11.42 -1.21 1.39
CA VAL A 138 10.01 -0.81 1.50
C VAL A 138 9.26 -1.21 0.24
N CYS A 139 7.93 -1.19 0.27
CA CYS A 139 7.07 -1.54 -0.86
C CYS A 139 6.48 -0.25 -1.47
N PRO A 140 7.22 0.46 -2.36
CA PRO A 140 6.71 1.68 -2.97
C PRO A 140 5.59 1.40 -3.96
N ARG A 141 4.57 2.26 -3.94
CA ARG A 141 3.43 2.25 -4.85
C ARG A 141 3.51 3.41 -5.84
N TYR A 142 3.10 3.16 -7.06
CA TYR A 142 3.08 4.13 -8.16
C TYR A 142 1.66 4.21 -8.75
N LEU A 143 0.88 5.20 -8.31
CA LEU A 143 -0.54 5.35 -8.67
C LEU A 143 -0.75 5.60 -10.17
N ASP A 144 0.15 6.35 -10.81
CA ASP A 144 -0.04 6.81 -12.19
C ASP A 144 0.05 5.69 -13.23
N ASN A 145 0.67 4.57 -12.87
CA ASN A 145 0.81 3.39 -13.74
C ASN A 145 0.29 2.09 -13.12
N PHE A 146 -0.43 2.17 -12.00
CA PHE A 146 -0.96 1.02 -11.28
C PHE A 146 0.10 -0.05 -11.05
N SER A 147 1.20 0.32 -10.39
CA SER A 147 2.29 -0.60 -10.09
C SER A 147 2.82 -0.43 -8.67
N PHE A 148 3.45 -1.48 -8.15
CA PHE A 148 4.12 -1.45 -6.86
C PHE A 148 5.35 -2.35 -6.88
N SER A 149 6.17 -2.24 -5.84
CA SER A 149 7.33 -3.12 -5.69
C SER A 149 7.24 -3.88 -4.37
N ILE A 150 7.77 -5.10 -4.35
CA ILE A 150 7.78 -5.95 -3.15
C ILE A 150 9.16 -6.60 -2.98
N THR A 151 9.57 -6.73 -1.71
CA THR A 151 10.85 -7.40 -1.40
C THR A 151 10.76 -8.91 -1.53
N ILE A 152 11.90 -9.55 -1.80
CA ILE A 152 12.01 -11.00 -1.73
C ILE A 152 11.93 -11.51 -0.29
N GLY A 153 11.50 -12.77 -0.12
CA GLY A 153 11.59 -13.48 1.16
C GLY A 153 10.51 -13.15 2.17
N VAL A 154 9.45 -12.48 1.76
CA VAL A 154 8.23 -12.38 2.57
C VAL A 154 7.50 -13.73 2.57
N ASP A 155 6.87 -14.08 3.69
CA ASP A 155 6.02 -15.25 3.76
C ASP A 155 4.69 -15.06 3.01
N ASP A 156 3.90 -16.11 2.91
CA ASP A 156 2.66 -16.10 2.15
C ASP A 156 1.64 -15.11 2.72
N SER A 157 1.51 -15.02 4.04
CA SER A 157 0.60 -14.09 4.69
C SER A 157 0.99 -12.64 4.39
N LYS A 158 2.30 -12.31 4.51
CA LYS A 158 2.79 -10.97 4.21
C LYS A 158 2.70 -10.61 2.74
N LEU A 159 2.86 -11.58 1.82
CA LEU A 159 2.62 -11.34 0.41
C LEU A 159 1.17 -10.94 0.14
N LEU A 160 0.23 -11.70 0.69
CA LEU A 160 -1.21 -11.43 0.52
C LEU A 160 -1.60 -10.08 1.12
N GLU A 161 -1.07 -9.76 2.31
CA GLU A 161 -1.25 -8.46 2.96
C GLU A 161 -0.77 -7.31 2.07
N VAL A 162 0.47 -7.36 1.58
CA VAL A 162 1.03 -6.31 0.71
C VAL A 162 0.21 -6.16 -0.57
N CYS A 163 -0.15 -7.26 -1.23
CA CYS A 163 -0.95 -7.20 -2.45
C CYS A 163 -2.34 -6.58 -2.20
N ALA A 164 -3.00 -6.97 -1.12
CA ALA A 164 -4.30 -6.42 -0.77
C ALA A 164 -4.21 -4.93 -0.42
N HIS A 165 -3.21 -4.55 0.38
CA HIS A 165 -2.94 -3.17 0.78
C HIS A 165 -2.68 -2.26 -0.43
N GLU A 166 -1.69 -2.60 -1.26
CA GLU A 166 -1.28 -1.72 -2.37
C GLU A 166 -2.37 -1.59 -3.44
N THR A 167 -3.09 -2.68 -3.72
CA THR A 167 -4.15 -2.63 -4.72
C THR A 167 -5.45 -2.01 -4.21
N LEU A 168 -5.70 -2.05 -2.89
CA LEU A 168 -6.77 -1.24 -2.28
C LEU A 168 -6.56 0.24 -2.59
N HIS A 169 -5.35 0.76 -2.41
CA HIS A 169 -5.05 2.16 -2.69
C HIS A 169 -5.37 2.56 -4.13
N PHE A 170 -5.06 1.73 -5.13
CA PHE A 170 -5.36 2.06 -6.52
C PHE A 170 -6.85 2.36 -6.72
N LEU A 171 -7.72 1.48 -6.26
CA LEU A 171 -9.14 1.66 -6.46
C LEU A 171 -9.75 2.68 -5.48
N TRP A 172 -9.18 2.80 -4.27
CA TRP A 172 -9.59 3.80 -3.29
C TRP A 172 -9.34 5.23 -3.80
N PHE A 173 -8.18 5.52 -4.40
CA PHE A 173 -7.90 6.83 -4.98
C PHE A 173 -8.76 7.14 -6.21
N GLU A 174 -9.08 6.15 -7.03
CA GLU A 174 -10.06 6.35 -8.10
C GLU A 174 -11.46 6.68 -7.55
N LYS A 175 -11.87 6.02 -6.45
CA LYS A 175 -13.11 6.36 -5.75
C LYS A 175 -13.06 7.74 -5.12
N TRP A 176 -11.94 8.08 -4.48
CA TRP A 176 -11.72 9.40 -3.91
C TRP A 176 -11.85 10.50 -4.95
N LYS A 177 -11.24 10.33 -6.10
CA LYS A 177 -11.29 11.26 -7.22
C LYS A 177 -12.71 11.45 -7.77
N GLN A 178 -13.56 10.42 -7.72
CA GLN A 178 -14.98 10.57 -8.08
C GLN A 178 -15.74 11.45 -7.07
N ILE A 179 -15.43 11.32 -5.78
CA ILE A 179 -16.10 12.07 -4.70
C ILE A 179 -15.54 13.49 -4.60
N HIS A 180 -14.24 13.66 -4.80
CA HIS A 180 -13.47 14.88 -4.61
C HIS A 180 -12.62 15.20 -5.85
N PRO A 181 -13.22 15.51 -7.00
CA PRO A 181 -12.50 15.74 -8.25
C PRO A 181 -11.54 16.94 -8.21
N GLU A 182 -11.75 17.85 -7.25
CA GLU A 182 -10.91 19.04 -7.02
C GLU A 182 -9.59 18.74 -6.28
N THR A 183 -9.42 17.51 -5.73
CA THR A 183 -8.22 17.16 -4.96
C THR A 183 -6.98 17.18 -5.85
N PRO A 184 -5.97 18.03 -5.55
CA PRO A 184 -4.75 18.04 -6.36
C PRO A 184 -4.00 16.70 -6.31
N ARG A 185 -3.38 16.28 -7.42
CA ARG A 185 -2.64 15.01 -7.52
C ARG A 185 -1.60 14.83 -6.39
N ARG A 186 -0.93 15.91 -5.98
CA ARG A 186 0.07 15.88 -4.90
C ARG A 186 -0.47 15.41 -3.56
N GLU A 187 -1.78 15.58 -3.29
CA GLU A 187 -2.42 15.16 -2.03
C GLU A 187 -2.47 13.62 -1.90
N TYR A 188 -2.23 12.88 -2.99
CA TYR A 188 -2.18 11.42 -3.01
C TYR A 188 -0.80 10.86 -2.64
N ASP A 189 0.18 11.72 -2.40
CA ASP A 189 1.55 11.36 -2.03
C ASP A 189 1.87 11.77 -0.59
N SER A 190 2.83 11.09 0.05
CA SER A 190 3.35 11.47 1.36
C SER A 190 3.97 12.89 1.32
N PRO A 191 3.80 13.69 2.35
CA PRO A 191 3.11 13.43 3.63
C PRO A 191 1.69 14.05 3.71
N TYR A 192 1.02 14.24 2.59
CA TYR A 192 -0.24 14.98 2.53
C TYR A 192 -1.39 14.25 3.22
N LEU A 193 -2.43 15.02 3.60
CA LEU A 193 -3.54 14.53 4.42
C LEU A 193 -4.35 13.41 3.75
N VAL A 194 -4.63 13.53 2.45
CA VAL A 194 -5.40 12.51 1.72
C VAL A 194 -4.62 11.20 1.67
N TRP A 195 -3.29 11.27 1.45
CA TRP A 195 -2.42 10.11 1.53
C TRP A 195 -2.45 9.48 2.94
N GLN A 196 -2.26 10.28 4.01
CA GLN A 196 -2.31 9.78 5.39
C GLN A 196 -3.64 9.08 5.68
N TYR A 197 -4.76 9.70 5.25
CA TYR A 197 -6.07 9.11 5.41
C TYR A 197 -6.21 7.79 4.63
N SER A 198 -5.69 7.71 3.41
CA SER A 198 -5.70 6.45 2.63
C SER A 198 -4.96 5.32 3.33
N GLU A 199 -3.84 5.61 4.00
CA GLU A 199 -3.10 4.63 4.80
C GLU A 199 -3.85 4.21 6.07
N MET A 200 -4.55 5.14 6.72
CA MET A 200 -5.33 4.83 7.94
C MET A 200 -6.55 3.95 7.65
N VAL A 201 -7.16 4.06 6.47
CA VAL A 201 -8.39 3.31 6.15
C VAL A 201 -8.14 1.88 5.68
N THR A 202 -6.90 1.49 5.41
CA THR A 202 -6.56 0.11 5.07
C THR A 202 -7.01 -0.86 6.18
N ASP A 203 -6.71 -0.54 7.44
CA ASP A 203 -7.14 -1.31 8.61
C ASP A 203 -8.67 -1.51 8.66
N PRO A 204 -9.52 -0.48 8.76
CA PRO A 204 -10.95 -0.69 8.87
C PRO A 204 -11.60 -1.27 7.61
N ILE A 205 -10.94 -1.25 6.47
CA ILE A 205 -11.45 -1.89 5.25
C ILE A 205 -11.04 -3.36 5.22
N LEU A 206 -9.75 -3.67 5.29
CA LEU A 206 -9.25 -5.03 5.09
C LEU A 206 -9.56 -5.96 6.28
N ASN A 207 -9.68 -5.43 7.50
CA ASN A 207 -10.09 -6.21 8.67
C ASN A 207 -11.61 -6.42 8.76
N ASN A 208 -12.41 -5.87 7.84
CA ASN A 208 -13.83 -6.12 7.75
C ASN A 208 -14.19 -7.10 6.63
N LYS A 209 -15.42 -7.68 6.73
CA LYS A 209 -15.95 -8.49 5.64
C LYS A 209 -16.13 -7.63 4.37
N PRO A 210 -15.88 -8.20 3.17
CA PRO A 210 -15.57 -9.62 2.92
C PRO A 210 -14.10 -10.01 3.10
N PHE A 211 -13.16 -9.04 3.23
CA PHE A 211 -11.71 -9.28 3.17
C PHE A 211 -11.20 -10.13 4.33
N SER A 212 -11.66 -9.87 5.56
CA SER A 212 -11.28 -10.65 6.74
C SER A 212 -11.72 -12.12 6.70
N THR A 213 -12.50 -12.52 5.71
CA THR A 213 -12.86 -13.93 5.45
C THR A 213 -12.07 -14.55 4.31
N MET A 214 -11.34 -13.73 3.56
CA MET A 214 -10.48 -14.18 2.45
C MET A 214 -9.06 -14.45 2.90
N PHE A 215 -8.59 -13.69 3.87
CA PHE A 215 -7.19 -13.64 4.28
C PHE A 215 -7.06 -13.95 5.77
N GLU A 216 -5.92 -14.56 6.13
CA GLU A 216 -5.55 -14.89 7.52
C GLU A 216 -4.51 -13.88 8.07
N PHE A 217 -4.62 -12.60 7.68
CA PHE A 217 -3.80 -11.53 8.24
C PHE A 217 -4.67 -10.45 8.88
N ASP A 218 -4.09 -9.74 9.84
CA ASP A 218 -4.66 -8.52 10.41
C ASP A 218 -3.95 -7.33 9.78
N GLU A 219 -4.66 -6.57 8.94
CA GLU A 219 -4.14 -5.35 8.36
C GLU A 219 -3.83 -4.32 9.45
N ARG A 220 -2.63 -3.77 9.39
CA ARG A 220 -2.18 -2.74 10.31
C ARG A 220 -1.38 -1.66 9.58
N GLY A 221 -1.86 -0.44 9.66
CA GLY A 221 -1.14 0.74 9.16
C GLY A 221 0.06 1.10 10.04
N TYR A 222 0.58 2.31 9.87
CA TYR A 222 1.72 2.81 10.65
C TYR A 222 1.42 2.88 12.14
N ASP A 223 2.36 2.45 12.99
CA ASP A 223 2.21 2.45 14.45
C ASP A 223 1.83 3.82 15.01
N SER A 224 2.35 4.91 14.43
CA SER A 224 2.02 6.28 14.80
C SER A 224 0.52 6.61 14.70
N PHE A 225 -0.24 5.95 13.84
CA PHE A 225 -1.69 6.17 13.74
C PHE A 225 -2.43 5.61 14.97
N TYR A 226 -1.94 4.53 15.56
CA TYR A 226 -2.53 3.91 16.75
C TYR A 226 -2.16 4.63 18.05
N GLU A 227 -1.17 5.52 17.99
CA GLU A 227 -0.80 6.40 19.10
C GLU A 227 -1.69 7.66 19.16
N LEU A 228 -2.32 8.04 18.06
CA LEU A 228 -3.18 9.23 17.98
C LEU A 228 -4.41 9.08 18.89
N GLU A 229 -4.72 10.17 19.62
CA GLU A 229 -5.87 10.28 20.52
C GLU A 229 -6.68 11.55 20.24
N ASP A 230 -8.01 11.44 20.35
CA ASP A 230 -8.96 12.55 20.33
C ASP A 230 -9.90 12.42 21.54
N ASP A 231 -9.80 13.37 22.45
CA ASP A 231 -10.59 13.39 23.71
C ASP A 231 -10.58 12.07 24.49
N SER A 232 -9.39 11.49 24.70
CA SER A 232 -9.14 10.23 25.42
C SER A 232 -9.61 8.95 24.70
N SER A 233 -9.93 9.04 23.39
CA SER A 233 -10.27 7.89 22.56
C SER A 233 -9.20 7.69 21.48
N LYS A 234 -8.91 6.44 21.12
CA LYS A 234 -8.00 6.16 20.01
C LYS A 234 -8.65 6.55 18.68
N VAL A 235 -7.89 7.28 17.87
CA VAL A 235 -8.36 7.76 16.55
C VAL A 235 -8.73 6.60 15.65
N MET A 236 -7.92 5.53 15.64
CA MET A 236 -8.18 4.35 14.82
C MET A 236 -9.46 3.61 15.23
N ASP A 237 -9.80 3.55 16.53
CA ASP A 237 -11.06 2.94 16.99
C ASP A 237 -12.28 3.72 16.49
N LYS A 238 -12.19 5.04 16.48
CA LYS A 238 -13.24 5.88 15.90
C LYS A 238 -13.39 5.67 14.41
N LEU A 239 -12.26 5.54 13.70
CA LEU A 239 -12.27 5.30 12.26
C LEU A 239 -12.88 3.92 11.93
N ARG A 240 -12.53 2.87 12.69
CA ARG A 240 -13.17 1.54 12.59
C ARG A 240 -14.67 1.62 12.79
N ASN A 241 -15.13 2.38 13.80
CA ASN A 241 -16.55 2.59 14.05
C ASN A 241 -17.25 3.29 12.87
N ILE A 242 -16.62 4.28 12.24
CA ILE A 242 -17.18 4.93 11.05
C ILE A 242 -17.34 3.93 9.90
N TYR A 243 -16.32 3.12 9.64
CA TYR A 243 -16.34 2.15 8.54
C TYR A 243 -17.26 0.92 8.82
N SER A 244 -17.63 0.67 10.07
CA SER A 244 -18.59 -0.38 10.46
C SER A 244 -20.07 0.04 10.32
N LYS A 245 -20.37 1.32 10.11
CA LYS A 245 -21.74 1.81 9.96
C LYS A 245 -22.40 1.25 8.70
N ASP A 246 -23.73 1.09 8.75
CA ASP A 246 -24.55 0.76 7.59
C ASP A 246 -24.94 2.03 6.81
N ILE A 247 -23.94 2.64 6.19
CA ILE A 247 -24.06 3.83 5.33
C ILE A 247 -23.25 3.60 4.05
N SER A 248 -23.43 4.45 3.04
CA SER A 248 -22.68 4.34 1.78
C SER A 248 -21.17 4.49 1.97
N ILE A 249 -20.40 3.97 1.03
CA ILE A 249 -18.93 4.12 1.09
C ILE A 249 -18.51 5.57 0.98
N GLU A 250 -19.22 6.37 0.19
CA GLU A 250 -19.03 7.82 0.04
C GLU A 250 -19.21 8.54 1.37
N GLU A 251 -20.26 8.19 2.11
CA GLU A 251 -20.50 8.75 3.45
C GLU A 251 -19.41 8.34 4.44
N LYS A 252 -18.96 7.08 4.43
CA LYS A 252 -17.85 6.61 5.26
C LYS A 252 -16.56 7.37 4.97
N MET A 253 -16.21 7.52 3.67
CA MET A 253 -15.03 8.25 3.25
C MET A 253 -15.09 9.73 3.66
N ASN A 254 -16.23 10.39 3.48
CA ASN A 254 -16.40 11.78 3.87
C ASN A 254 -16.38 11.97 5.39
N GLU A 255 -17.10 11.13 6.14
CA GLU A 255 -17.14 11.22 7.61
C GLU A 255 -15.76 10.95 8.21
N GLY A 256 -15.07 9.92 7.72
CA GLY A 256 -13.71 9.57 8.16
C GLY A 256 -12.72 10.67 7.85
N PHE A 257 -12.72 11.20 6.63
CA PHE A 257 -11.82 12.28 6.24
C PHE A 257 -12.04 13.55 7.06
N ASN A 258 -13.28 13.98 7.24
CA ASN A 258 -13.61 15.16 8.04
C ASN A 258 -13.15 14.98 9.51
N TYR A 259 -13.30 13.77 10.04
CA TYR A 259 -12.83 13.43 11.38
C TYR A 259 -11.29 13.53 11.48
N ILE A 260 -10.56 12.88 10.58
CA ILE A 260 -9.08 12.87 10.58
C ILE A 260 -8.54 14.28 10.34
N ASN A 261 -9.11 15.03 9.39
CA ASN A 261 -8.73 16.41 9.11
C ASN A 261 -8.85 17.29 10.36
N ARG A 262 -9.94 17.16 11.11
CA ARG A 262 -10.14 17.89 12.37
C ARG A 262 -9.08 17.53 13.41
N VAL A 263 -8.82 16.24 13.60
CA VAL A 263 -7.86 15.76 14.61
C VAL A 263 -6.44 16.23 14.28
N LEU A 264 -5.98 16.04 13.06
CA LEU A 264 -4.60 16.39 12.69
C LEU A 264 -4.37 17.90 12.62
N ASN A 265 -5.40 18.72 12.34
CA ASN A 265 -5.27 20.17 12.40
C ASN A 265 -5.26 20.68 13.86
N LYS A 266 -6.09 20.11 14.76
CA LYS A 266 -6.04 20.42 16.20
C LYS A 266 -4.65 20.17 16.79
N ASP A 267 -4.04 19.04 16.43
CA ASP A 267 -2.70 18.66 16.89
C ASP A 267 -1.60 19.63 16.38
N LYS A 268 -1.74 20.14 15.15
CA LYS A 268 -0.84 21.18 14.59
C LYS A 268 -0.94 22.50 15.35
N ASP A 269 -2.15 22.94 15.63
CA ASP A 269 -2.38 24.22 16.36
C ASP A 269 -1.84 24.15 17.78
N GLU A 270 -2.02 23.02 18.47
CA GLU A 270 -1.47 22.80 19.82
C GLU A 270 0.05 22.76 19.85
N ARG A 271 0.70 22.17 18.84
CA ARG A 271 2.17 22.16 18.72
C ARG A 271 2.74 23.54 18.43
N ILE A 272 2.03 24.38 17.68
CA ILE A 272 2.43 25.76 17.41
C ILE A 272 2.28 26.60 18.69
N ALA A 273 1.20 26.42 19.46
CA ALA A 273 0.96 27.14 20.69
C ALA A 273 1.95 26.81 21.84
N LYS A 274 2.63 25.67 21.77
CA LYS A 274 3.65 25.21 22.77
C LYS A 274 5.10 25.61 22.43
N LYS A 275 5.34 26.24 21.28
CA LYS A 275 6.64 26.81 20.86
C LYS A 275 6.68 28.30 21.08
#